data_e33162858234bfecfb7f19d869c71e82
#
_entry.id   e33162858234bfecfb7f19d869c71e82
#
_cell.length_a   1.000
_cell.length_b   1.000
_cell.length_c   1.000
_cell.angle_alpha   90.00
_cell.angle_beta   90.00
_cell.angle_gamma   90.00
#
_symmetry.space_group_name_H-M   'P 1'
#
loop_
_entity.id
_entity.type
_entity.pdbx_description
1 polymer ?
#
loop_
_entity_poly.entity_id
_entity_poly.type
_entity_poly.pdbx_seq_one_letter_code
_entity_poly.pdbx_strand_id
1 'polypeptide(L)'
;MLLTPTHKFILFTLGFWYKEANKKLVSKPLQIFISKALFIDIVKKAGMVEKQPRALYKNLETLEKNRFVEYNNKCLSLTKKGEKAFLKIQKDITPYIIVARLVAEKDPLSYSKKLQTKFSL
;
A
#
# COMPACT_ATOMS: atom_id res chain seq x y z
N MET A 1 -1.61 -8.05 -18.17
CA MET A 1 -0.72 -8.50 -17.10
C MET A 1 -1.50 -8.78 -15.83
N LEU A 2 -1.26 -9.91 -15.22
CA LEU A 2 -1.88 -10.25 -13.96
C LEU A 2 -1.02 -9.74 -12.80
N LEU A 3 -1.60 -8.91 -11.93
CA LEU A 3 -0.85 -8.33 -10.82
C LEU A 3 -0.70 -9.34 -9.67
N THR A 4 0.54 -9.57 -9.25
CA THR A 4 0.85 -10.38 -8.07
C THR A 4 0.55 -9.58 -6.79
N PRO A 5 0.46 -10.24 -5.62
CA PRO A 5 0.34 -9.51 -4.37
C PRO A 5 1.44 -8.47 -4.15
N THR A 6 2.67 -8.77 -4.54
CA THR A 6 3.77 -7.81 -4.45
C THR A 6 3.57 -6.61 -5.36
N HIS A 7 3.12 -6.82 -6.60
CA HIS A 7 2.77 -5.73 -7.51
C HIS A 7 1.70 -4.83 -6.90
N LYS A 8 0.65 -5.44 -6.35
CA LYS A 8 -0.45 -4.69 -5.72
C LYS A 8 0.04 -3.87 -4.53
N PHE A 9 0.95 -4.45 -3.73
CA PHE A 9 1.52 -3.75 -2.58
C PHE A 9 2.32 -2.53 -3.03
N ILE A 10 3.12 -2.67 -4.06
CA ILE A 10 3.91 -1.56 -4.61
C ILE A 10 2.99 -0.44 -5.10
N LEU A 11 1.97 -0.79 -5.88
CA LEU A 11 1.03 0.19 -6.42
C LEU A 11 0.22 0.86 -5.31
N PHE A 12 -0.19 0.10 -4.31
CA PHE A 12 -0.88 0.65 -3.15
C PHE A 12 -0.01 1.63 -2.39
N THR A 13 1.25 1.28 -2.15
CA THR A 13 2.19 2.12 -1.42
C THR A 13 2.41 3.45 -2.14
N LEU A 14 2.65 3.40 -3.44
CA LEU A 14 2.85 4.61 -4.24
C LEU A 14 1.60 5.48 -4.28
N GLY A 15 0.44 4.87 -4.51
CA GLY A 15 -0.82 5.59 -4.60
C GLY A 15 -1.23 6.21 -3.27
N PHE A 16 -1.06 5.48 -2.18
CA PHE A 16 -1.41 5.97 -0.85
C PHE A 16 -0.47 7.09 -0.41
N TRP A 17 0.84 6.94 -0.68
CA TRP A 17 1.81 8.00 -0.41
C TRP A 17 1.44 9.28 -1.16
N TYR A 18 1.13 9.16 -2.43
CA TYR A 18 0.72 10.29 -3.27
C TYR A 18 -0.53 10.97 -2.70
N LYS A 19 -1.53 10.18 -2.33
CA LYS A 19 -2.77 10.68 -1.76
C LYS A 19 -2.53 11.44 -0.46
N GLU A 20 -1.73 10.89 0.45
CA GLU A 20 -1.43 11.52 1.72
C GLU A 20 -0.57 12.78 1.55
N ALA A 21 0.39 12.74 0.64
CA ALA A 21 1.22 13.91 0.35
C ALA A 21 0.39 15.06 -0.20
N ASN A 22 -0.57 14.78 -1.08
CA ASN A 22 -1.46 15.80 -1.64
C ASN A 22 -2.41 16.40 -0.60
N LYS A 23 -2.81 15.65 0.40
CA LYS A 23 -3.64 16.18 1.49
C LYS A 23 -2.94 17.29 2.27
N LYS A 24 -1.62 17.22 2.37
CA LYS A 24 -0.82 18.22 3.09
C LYS A 24 -0.58 19.49 2.28
N LEU A 25 -0.83 19.43 0.98
CA LEU A 25 -0.69 20.59 0.09
C LEU A 25 -2.06 21.21 -0.12
N VAL A 26 -2.34 22.28 0.63
CA VAL A 26 -3.68 22.87 0.73
C VAL A 26 -4.12 23.63 -0.52
N SER A 27 -3.19 24.08 -1.38
CA SER A 27 -3.54 25.05 -2.40
C SER A 27 -3.46 24.58 -3.85
N LYS A 28 -2.69 23.54 -4.18
CA LYS A 28 -2.62 23.01 -5.54
C LYS A 28 -2.21 21.54 -5.49
N PRO A 29 -2.94 20.62 -6.17
CA PRO A 29 -2.41 19.29 -6.38
C PRO A 29 -1.18 19.39 -7.25
N LEU A 30 -0.01 19.36 -6.62
CA LEU A 30 1.24 19.26 -7.34
C LEU A 30 1.49 17.80 -7.67
N GLN A 31 2.09 17.57 -8.82
CA GLN A 31 2.55 16.26 -9.18
C GLN A 31 3.74 15.92 -8.26
N ILE A 32 3.50 15.05 -7.30
CA ILE A 32 4.49 14.71 -6.29
C ILE A 32 5.10 13.35 -6.65
N PHE A 33 6.44 13.32 -6.66
CA PHE A 33 7.19 12.11 -6.94
C PHE A 33 7.88 11.65 -5.67
N ILE A 34 7.82 10.36 -5.39
CA ILE A 34 8.58 9.78 -4.29
C ILE A 34 9.94 9.34 -4.80
N SER A 35 11.00 9.63 -4.05
CA SER A 35 12.31 9.11 -4.39
C SER A 35 12.32 7.59 -4.27
N LYS A 36 13.05 6.92 -5.15
CA LYS A 36 13.18 5.46 -5.11
C LYS A 36 13.77 5.00 -3.78
N ALA A 37 14.73 5.75 -3.24
CA ALA A 37 15.34 5.42 -1.96
C ALA A 37 14.35 5.46 -0.81
N LEU A 38 13.51 6.50 -0.74
CA LEU A 38 12.47 6.61 0.28
C LEU A 38 11.44 5.51 0.13
N PHE A 39 11.03 5.21 -1.10
CA PHE A 39 10.07 4.14 -1.38
C PHE A 39 10.59 2.79 -0.88
N ILE A 40 11.84 2.47 -1.18
CA ILE A 40 12.47 1.22 -0.74
C ILE A 40 12.49 1.15 0.78
N ASP A 41 12.82 2.25 1.45
CA ASP A 41 12.86 2.32 2.91
C ASP A 41 11.46 2.02 3.51
N ILE A 42 10.42 2.61 2.97
CA ILE A 42 9.05 2.38 3.41
C ILE A 42 8.65 0.91 3.27
N VAL A 43 8.93 0.33 2.10
CA VAL A 43 8.57 -1.06 1.81
C VAL A 43 9.32 -2.03 2.71
N LYS A 44 10.58 -1.75 3.00
CA LYS A 44 11.38 -2.55 3.95
C LYS A 44 10.80 -2.49 5.37
N LYS A 45 10.46 -1.28 5.82
CA LYS A 45 9.87 -1.10 7.15
C LYS A 45 8.51 -1.76 7.29
N ALA A 46 7.77 -1.87 6.19
CA ALA A 46 6.48 -2.57 6.16
C ALA A 46 6.62 -4.10 6.22
N GLY A 47 7.84 -4.62 6.07
CA GLY A 47 8.10 -6.05 6.16
C GLY A 47 7.70 -6.88 4.95
N MET A 48 7.31 -6.23 3.85
CA MET A 48 6.94 -6.93 2.62
C MET A 48 8.13 -7.32 1.76
N VAL A 49 9.29 -6.73 2.02
CA VAL A 49 10.52 -7.05 1.32
C VAL A 49 11.46 -7.70 2.32
N GLU A 50 11.81 -8.94 2.05
CA GLU A 50 12.81 -9.63 2.83
C GLU A 50 14.20 -9.07 2.55
N LYS A 51 15.22 -9.73 3.06
CA LYS A 51 16.60 -9.25 3.15
C LYS A 51 17.24 -8.79 1.83
N GLN A 52 16.67 -9.13 0.66
CA GLN A 52 17.29 -8.77 -0.62
C GLN A 52 16.37 -7.90 -1.48
N PRO A 53 16.81 -6.68 -1.83
CA PRO A 53 16.01 -5.78 -2.65
C PRO A 53 15.90 -6.17 -4.13
N ARG A 54 16.57 -7.23 -4.57
CA ARG A 54 16.53 -7.68 -5.98
C ARG A 54 15.13 -7.98 -6.47
N ALA A 55 14.35 -8.68 -5.65
CA ALA A 55 12.97 -9.01 -6.02
C ALA A 55 12.12 -7.76 -6.17
N LEU A 56 12.33 -6.77 -5.30
CA LEU A 56 11.64 -5.49 -5.37
C LEU A 56 12.00 -4.75 -6.66
N TYR A 57 13.28 -4.67 -7.00
CA TYR A 57 13.73 -4.02 -8.22
C TYR A 57 13.15 -4.68 -9.46
N LYS A 58 13.12 -6.01 -9.47
CA LYS A 58 12.55 -6.78 -10.57
C LYS A 58 11.06 -6.50 -10.74
N ASN A 59 10.33 -6.42 -9.63
CA ASN A 59 8.91 -6.09 -9.65
C ASN A 59 8.67 -4.66 -10.12
N LEU A 60 9.51 -3.71 -9.71
CA LEU A 60 9.43 -2.34 -10.20
C LEU A 60 9.69 -2.26 -11.71
N GLU A 61 10.69 -2.99 -12.20
CA GLU A 61 10.97 -3.04 -13.63
C GLU A 61 9.80 -3.61 -14.42
N THR A 62 9.18 -4.67 -13.91
CA THR A 62 8.02 -5.28 -14.54
C THR A 62 6.86 -4.30 -14.61
N LEU A 63 6.60 -3.58 -13.53
CA LEU A 63 5.54 -2.57 -13.49
C LEU A 63 5.83 -1.41 -14.42
N GLU A 64 7.09 -1.00 -14.53
CA GLU A 64 7.49 0.04 -15.47
C GLU A 64 7.31 -0.40 -16.92
N LYS A 65 7.74 -1.61 -17.27
CA LYS A 65 7.55 -2.17 -18.60
C LYS A 65 6.09 -2.26 -19.00
N ASN A 66 5.22 -2.56 -18.04
CA ASN A 66 3.78 -2.65 -18.28
C ASN A 66 3.06 -1.32 -18.08
N ARG A 67 3.81 -0.24 -17.92
CA ARG A 67 3.31 1.13 -17.86
C ARG A 67 2.39 1.44 -16.67
N PHE A 68 2.56 0.73 -15.56
CA PHE A 68 1.88 1.08 -14.31
C PHE A 68 2.64 2.14 -13.53
N VAL A 69 3.96 2.18 -13.67
CA VAL A 69 4.86 3.04 -12.91
C VAL A 69 5.81 3.72 -13.87
N GLU A 70 6.14 4.97 -13.58
CA GLU A 70 7.20 5.71 -14.27
C GLU A 70 8.35 5.95 -13.32
N TYR A 71 9.57 5.76 -13.83
CA TYR A 71 10.79 6.08 -13.11
C TYR A 71 11.55 7.15 -13.87
N ASN A 72 11.67 8.32 -13.25
CA ASN A 72 12.33 9.46 -13.89
C ASN A 72 13.08 10.29 -12.84
N ASN A 73 14.33 10.66 -13.13
CA ASN A 73 15.15 11.45 -12.20
C ASN A 73 15.20 10.87 -10.79
N LYS A 74 15.41 9.56 -10.68
CA LYS A 74 15.47 8.84 -9.41
C LYS A 74 14.17 8.87 -8.59
N CYS A 75 13.07 9.26 -9.21
CA CYS A 75 11.75 9.34 -8.58
C CYS A 75 10.77 8.40 -9.24
N LEU A 76 9.86 7.86 -8.43
CA LEU A 76 8.80 6.96 -8.86
C LEU A 76 7.46 7.68 -8.84
N SER A 77 6.62 7.37 -9.81
CA SER A 77 5.24 7.86 -9.84
C SER A 77 4.34 6.83 -10.52
N LEU A 78 3.03 6.95 -10.27
CA LEU A 78 2.05 6.14 -10.96
C LEU A 78 1.66 6.78 -12.28
N THR A 79 1.49 5.97 -13.31
CA THR A 79 0.83 6.39 -14.55
C THR A 79 -0.68 6.41 -14.33
N LYS A 80 -1.45 6.86 -15.32
CA LYS A 80 -2.91 6.77 -15.27
C LYS A 80 -3.38 5.34 -15.10
N LYS A 81 -2.72 4.40 -15.77
CA LYS A 81 -3.00 2.97 -15.62
C LYS A 81 -2.71 2.49 -14.19
N GLY A 82 -1.60 2.95 -13.62
CA GLY A 82 -1.23 2.66 -12.24
C GLY A 82 -2.22 3.24 -11.25
N GLU A 83 -2.70 4.46 -11.47
CA GLU A 83 -3.72 5.08 -10.62
C GLU A 83 -5.02 4.29 -10.63
N LYS A 84 -5.46 3.84 -11.79
CA LYS A 84 -6.68 3.00 -11.89
C LYS A 84 -6.51 1.70 -11.11
N ALA A 85 -5.34 1.07 -11.24
CA ALA A 85 -5.04 -0.14 -10.50
C ALA A 85 -5.02 0.13 -8.99
N PHE A 86 -4.43 1.24 -8.57
CA PHE A 86 -4.42 1.65 -7.17
C PHE A 86 -5.84 1.83 -6.62
N LEU A 87 -6.71 2.51 -7.34
CA LEU A 87 -8.08 2.75 -6.89
C LEU A 87 -8.85 1.44 -6.71
N LYS A 88 -8.65 0.48 -7.60
CA LYS A 88 -9.25 -0.83 -7.48
C LYS A 88 -8.71 -1.58 -6.26
N ILE A 89 -7.40 -1.55 -6.06
CA ILE A 89 -6.77 -2.18 -4.90
C ILE A 89 -7.27 -1.54 -3.61
N GLN A 90 -7.35 -0.22 -3.56
CA GLN A 90 -7.86 0.51 -2.40
C GLN A 90 -9.29 0.10 -2.08
N LYS A 91 -10.14 -0.01 -3.09
CA LYS A 91 -11.52 -0.46 -2.93
C LYS A 91 -11.59 -1.87 -2.34
N ASP A 92 -10.72 -2.76 -2.81
CA ASP A 92 -10.68 -4.15 -2.34
C ASP A 92 -10.15 -4.25 -0.90
N ILE A 93 -9.24 -3.38 -0.50
CA ILE A 93 -8.62 -3.39 0.82
C ILE A 93 -9.46 -2.66 1.87
N THR A 94 -10.21 -1.66 1.48
CA THR A 94 -10.98 -0.80 2.41
C THR A 94 -11.83 -1.59 3.40
N PRO A 95 -12.59 -2.62 3.00
CA PRO A 95 -13.36 -3.41 3.97
C PRO A 95 -12.51 -4.04 5.07
N TYR A 96 -11.31 -4.51 4.71
CA TYR A 96 -10.39 -5.11 5.70
C TYR A 96 -9.91 -4.09 6.70
N ILE A 97 -9.60 -2.88 6.24
CA ILE A 97 -9.15 -1.78 7.10
C ILE A 97 -10.29 -1.36 8.03
N ILE A 98 -11.52 -1.25 7.52
CA ILE A 98 -12.69 -0.89 8.31
C ILE A 98 -12.94 -1.92 9.39
N VAL A 99 -12.93 -3.21 9.06
CA VAL A 99 -13.12 -4.30 10.04
C VAL A 99 -12.05 -4.25 11.12
N ALA A 100 -10.78 -4.10 10.72
CA ALA A 100 -9.68 -4.02 11.68
C ALA A 100 -9.87 -2.85 12.66
N ARG A 101 -10.29 -1.70 12.14
CA ARG A 101 -10.53 -0.52 12.94
C ARG A 101 -11.71 -0.69 13.89
N LEU A 102 -12.83 -1.25 13.40
CA LEU A 102 -14.01 -1.51 14.22
C LEU A 102 -13.71 -2.47 15.35
N VAL A 103 -12.96 -3.54 15.07
CA VAL A 103 -12.58 -4.51 16.10
C VAL A 103 -11.65 -3.87 17.13
N ALA A 104 -10.71 -3.02 16.69
CA ALA A 104 -9.80 -2.33 17.61
C ALA A 104 -10.48 -1.30 18.49
N GLU A 105 -11.49 -0.60 17.96
CA GLU A 105 -12.24 0.42 18.72
C GLU A 105 -13.16 -0.20 19.77
N LYS A 106 -13.72 -1.37 19.48
CA LYS A 106 -14.54 -2.10 20.41
C LYS A 106 -13.66 -3.06 21.18
N ASP A 107 -13.73 -3.04 22.51
CA ASP A 107 -12.98 -4.00 23.31
C ASP A 107 -13.41 -5.43 22.94
N PRO A 108 -12.55 -6.21 22.26
CA PRO A 108 -12.91 -7.57 21.88
C PRO A 108 -13.23 -8.46 23.08
N LEU A 109 -12.64 -8.12 24.22
CA LEU A 109 -12.85 -8.88 25.47
C LEU A 109 -14.26 -8.71 26.01
N SER A 110 -14.91 -7.57 25.76
CA SER A 110 -16.28 -7.35 26.19
C SER A 110 -17.27 -8.26 25.47
N TYR A 111 -16.97 -8.61 24.23
CA TYR A 111 -17.79 -9.56 23.45
C TYR A 111 -17.46 -11.00 23.78
N SER A 112 -16.23 -11.28 24.15
CA SER A 112 -15.75 -12.64 24.34
C SER A 112 -15.89 -13.16 25.75
N LYS A 113 -16.33 -12.34 26.72
CA LYS A 113 -16.49 -12.78 28.13
C LYS A 113 -17.33 -14.02 28.25
N LYS A 114 -18.49 -14.07 27.60
CA LYS A 114 -19.36 -15.25 27.60
C LYS A 114 -18.76 -16.43 26.85
N LEU A 115 -18.01 -16.12 25.76
CA LEU A 115 -17.36 -17.13 24.96
C LEU A 115 -16.12 -17.69 25.66
N GLN A 116 -15.37 -16.84 26.35
CA GLN A 116 -14.24 -17.28 27.16
C GLN A 116 -14.65 -18.29 28.24
N THR A 117 -15.78 -18.07 28.84
CA THR A 117 -16.31 -19.02 29.85
C THR A 117 -16.60 -20.38 29.23
N LYS A 118 -17.00 -20.41 27.96
CA LYS A 118 -17.25 -21.67 27.24
C LYS A 118 -15.96 -22.33 26.73
N PHE A 119 -14.96 -21.55 26.39
CA PHE A 119 -13.73 -22.05 25.80
C PHE A 119 -12.54 -22.08 26.75
N SER A 120 -12.67 -21.50 27.92
CA SER A 120 -11.62 -21.62 28.93
C SER A 120 -11.60 -23.02 29.49
N LEU A 121 -10.55 -23.68 29.18
CA LEU A 121 -10.30 -25.05 29.63
C LEU A 121 -9.68 -25.04 31.03
#